data_12a626243c78e552f2ba9f4cbb2c8da0
#
_entry.id   12a626243c78e552f2ba9f4cbb2c8da0
#
_cell.length_a   1.000
_cell.length_b   1.000
_cell.length_c   1.000
_cell.angle_alpha   90.00
_cell.angle_beta   90.00
_cell.angle_gamma   90.00
#
_symmetry.space_group_name_H-M   'P 1'
#
loop_
_entity.id
_entity.type
_entity.pdbx_description
1 polymer ?
#
loop_
_entity_poly.entity_id
_entity_poly.type
_entity_poly.pdbx_seq_one_letter_code
_entity_poly.pdbx_strand_id
1 'polypeptide(L)'
;MSTYMAKPGELKADWHVIDCTDQVLGRLASKVAVLVQGKHKPTYTRHTDTGDYVILLNAEKIRVTGKKAEVLEYDTYSRYPGGRRLYTYRTMLEKHPEKLVELAVRRMLPKSKMGRNILGHLKIYKGNEHPHQAQQPKEMKL
;
A
#
# COMPACT_ATOMS: atom_id res chain seq x y z
N MET A 1 4.52 20.90 30.25
CA MET A 1 4.97 19.69 29.52
C MET A 1 4.73 19.94 28.03
N SER A 2 5.74 19.72 27.19
CA SER A 2 5.59 19.84 25.74
C SER A 2 5.42 18.45 25.14
N THR A 3 4.49 18.29 24.21
CA THR A 3 4.32 17.04 23.45
C THR A 3 5.44 16.92 22.41
N TYR A 4 6.02 15.72 22.24
CA TYR A 4 7.00 15.48 21.20
C TYR A 4 6.42 15.72 19.82
N MET A 5 7.15 16.46 18.99
CA MET A 5 6.83 16.68 17.59
C MET A 5 8.02 16.25 16.73
N ALA A 6 7.77 15.31 15.81
CA ALA A 6 8.81 14.82 14.92
C ALA A 6 9.30 15.93 13.98
N LYS A 7 10.63 16.07 13.85
CA LYS A 7 11.25 17.03 12.94
C LYS A 7 11.70 16.32 11.66
N PRO A 8 11.54 16.97 10.50
CA PRO A 8 12.09 16.46 9.25
C PRO A 8 13.62 16.27 9.38
N GLY A 9 14.13 15.11 8.96
CA GLY A 9 15.56 14.78 9.01
C GLY A 9 16.03 14.02 10.26
N GLU A 10 15.29 14.03 11.37
CA GLU A 10 15.61 13.21 12.56
C GLU A 10 15.07 11.78 12.46
N LEU A 11 14.13 11.55 11.56
CA LEU A 11 13.40 10.30 11.44
C LEU A 11 14.09 9.34 10.47
N LYS A 12 14.35 8.13 10.93
CA LYS A 12 14.83 7.02 10.11
C LYS A 12 13.63 6.18 9.67
N ALA A 13 13.49 5.99 8.36
CA ALA A 13 12.52 5.08 7.77
C ALA A 13 13.18 3.70 7.61
N ASP A 14 12.56 2.67 8.15
CA ASP A 14 12.96 1.29 7.93
C ASP A 14 12.34 0.76 6.64
N TRP A 15 12.96 -0.29 6.07
CA TRP A 15 12.47 -0.97 4.89
C TRP A 15 11.98 -2.37 5.27
N HIS A 16 10.77 -2.69 4.86
CA HIS A 16 10.12 -3.98 5.14
C HIS A 16 9.75 -4.67 3.85
N VAL A 17 10.00 -5.98 3.77
CA VAL A 17 9.52 -6.86 2.70
C VAL A 17 8.42 -7.75 3.25
N ILE A 18 7.32 -7.84 2.51
CA ILE A 18 6.15 -8.63 2.86
C ILE A 18 5.73 -9.44 1.65
N ASP A 19 5.55 -10.75 1.84
CA ASP A 19 4.99 -11.62 0.82
C ASP A 19 3.46 -11.59 0.86
N CYS A 20 2.84 -11.32 -0.29
CA CYS A 20 1.39 -11.26 -0.46
C CYS A 20 0.75 -12.62 -0.75
N THR A 21 1.54 -13.69 -0.89
CA THR A 21 1.04 -15.03 -1.24
C THR A 21 -0.03 -15.48 -0.24
N ASP A 22 -1.21 -15.85 -0.74
CA ASP A 22 -2.39 -16.28 0.02
C ASP A 22 -2.93 -15.29 1.06
N GLN A 23 -2.42 -14.06 1.10
CA GLN A 23 -2.91 -13.04 2.00
C GLN A 23 -4.25 -12.47 1.52
N VAL A 24 -5.15 -12.18 2.47
CA VAL A 24 -6.41 -11.52 2.17
C VAL A 24 -6.17 -10.03 1.94
N LEU A 25 -6.51 -9.53 0.75
CA LEU A 25 -6.26 -8.15 0.30
C LEU A 25 -6.60 -7.08 1.35
N GLY A 26 -7.79 -7.13 1.95
CA GLY A 26 -8.22 -6.12 2.92
C GLY A 26 -7.41 -6.14 4.22
N ARG A 27 -7.08 -7.34 4.72
CA ARG A 27 -6.29 -7.51 5.95
C ARG A 27 -4.84 -7.08 5.73
N LEU A 28 -4.25 -7.45 4.60
CA LEU A 28 -2.93 -6.99 4.20
C LEU A 28 -2.89 -5.46 4.09
N ALA A 29 -3.83 -4.88 3.34
CA ALA A 29 -3.87 -3.44 3.09
C ALA A 29 -3.99 -2.62 4.38
N SER A 30 -4.78 -3.07 5.37
CA SER A 30 -4.93 -2.37 6.64
C SER A 30 -3.62 -2.34 7.45
N LYS A 31 -2.90 -3.45 7.52
CA LYS A 31 -1.61 -3.53 8.22
C LYS A 31 -0.52 -2.72 7.50
N VAL A 32 -0.44 -2.83 6.18
CA VAL A 32 0.47 -2.05 5.34
C VAL A 32 0.20 -0.54 5.49
N ALA A 33 -1.06 -0.11 5.50
CA ALA A 33 -1.40 1.29 5.68
C ALA A 33 -0.92 1.86 7.02
N VAL A 34 -0.94 1.08 8.10
CA VAL A 34 -0.41 1.46 9.41
C VAL A 34 1.11 1.64 9.36
N LEU A 35 1.83 0.72 8.70
CA LEU A 35 3.30 0.78 8.56
C LEU A 35 3.74 1.98 7.72
N VAL A 36 3.15 2.12 6.53
CA VAL A 36 3.47 3.20 5.59
C VAL A 36 3.14 4.58 6.16
N GLN A 37 2.11 4.69 7.00
CA GLN A 37 1.76 5.91 7.69
C GLN A 37 2.63 6.18 8.94
N GLY A 38 3.33 5.16 9.46
CA GLY A 38 4.15 5.26 10.66
C GLY A 38 3.38 5.24 11.97
N LYS A 39 2.11 4.83 11.97
CA LYS A 39 1.27 4.79 13.19
C LYS A 39 1.74 3.80 14.26
N HIS A 40 2.59 2.85 13.90
CA HIS A 40 3.19 1.89 14.83
C HIS A 40 4.31 2.52 15.68
N LYS A 41 4.85 3.69 15.25
CA LYS A 41 5.95 4.39 15.94
C LYS A 41 5.41 5.33 17.01
N PRO A 42 6.05 5.41 18.19
CA PRO A 42 5.67 6.39 19.23
C PRO A 42 5.90 7.84 18.77
N THR A 43 6.77 8.04 17.79
CA THR A 43 7.11 9.35 17.22
C THR A 43 6.12 9.82 16.16
N TYR A 44 5.02 9.09 15.93
CA TYR A 44 4.04 9.44 14.90
C TYR A 44 3.53 10.87 15.06
N THR A 45 3.65 11.65 13.99
CA THR A 45 3.16 13.02 13.92
C THR A 45 2.39 13.23 12.62
N ARG A 46 1.17 13.77 12.70
CA ARG A 46 0.27 13.89 11.55
C ARG A 46 0.79 14.66 10.36
N HIS A 47 1.54 15.74 10.62
CA HIS A 47 2.01 16.67 9.59
C HIS A 47 3.40 16.36 9.07
N THR A 48 4.09 15.39 9.70
CA THR A 48 5.44 14.96 9.31
C THR A 48 5.38 13.52 8.83
N ASP A 49 6.15 13.22 7.79
CA ASP A 49 6.28 11.86 7.28
C ASP A 49 7.17 11.03 8.21
N THR A 50 6.55 10.12 8.94
CA THR A 50 7.19 9.21 9.90
C THR A 50 7.14 7.76 9.46
N GLY A 51 6.59 7.52 8.25
CA GLY A 51 6.32 6.20 7.70
C GLY A 51 7.56 5.39 7.35
N ASP A 52 7.36 4.09 7.20
CA ASP A 52 8.36 3.15 6.72
C ASP A 52 8.10 2.81 5.25
N TYR A 53 9.16 2.36 4.57
CA TYR A 53 9.03 1.83 3.22
C TYR A 53 8.61 0.37 3.27
N VAL A 54 7.62 0.03 2.47
CA VAL A 54 7.08 -1.33 2.41
C VAL A 54 7.18 -1.85 0.97
N ILE A 55 7.81 -2.99 0.81
CA ILE A 55 7.93 -3.73 -0.44
C ILE A 55 6.97 -4.91 -0.37
N LEU A 56 6.04 -4.99 -1.29
CA LEU A 56 5.10 -6.09 -1.44
C LEU A 56 5.50 -6.96 -2.62
N LEU A 57 5.70 -8.24 -2.37
CA LEU A 57 6.05 -9.24 -3.39
C LEU A 57 4.86 -10.14 -3.71
N ASN A 58 4.90 -10.78 -4.88
CA ASN A 58 3.87 -11.73 -5.32
C ASN A 58 2.45 -11.16 -5.32
N ALA A 59 2.27 -9.91 -5.76
CA ALA A 59 0.96 -9.25 -5.76
C ALA A 59 -0.11 -10.00 -6.59
N GLU A 60 0.29 -10.84 -7.53
CA GLU A 60 -0.60 -11.68 -8.34
C GLU A 60 -1.27 -12.81 -7.55
N LYS A 61 -0.66 -13.25 -6.43
CA LYS A 61 -1.14 -14.37 -5.61
C LYS A 61 -2.04 -13.93 -4.45
N ILE A 62 -2.43 -12.66 -4.44
CA ILE A 62 -3.32 -12.12 -3.41
C ILE A 62 -4.74 -12.62 -3.61
N ARG A 63 -5.46 -12.85 -2.52
CA ARG A 63 -6.83 -13.34 -2.57
C ARG A 63 -7.83 -12.41 -1.90
N VAL A 64 -9.10 -12.59 -2.25
CA VAL A 64 -10.25 -11.98 -1.58
C VAL A 64 -11.18 -13.06 -1.06
N THR A 65 -11.99 -12.72 -0.07
CA THR A 65 -12.90 -13.68 0.58
C THR A 65 -14.34 -13.54 0.06
N GLY A 66 -15.10 -14.62 0.15
CA GLY A 66 -16.51 -14.68 -0.26
C GLY A 66 -16.68 -14.46 -1.77
N LYS A 67 -17.84 -13.94 -2.16
CA LYS A 67 -18.19 -13.68 -3.58
C LYS A 67 -17.49 -12.45 -4.20
N LYS A 68 -16.56 -11.81 -3.48
CA LYS A 68 -15.89 -10.58 -3.95
C LYS A 68 -15.11 -10.77 -5.25
N ALA A 69 -14.56 -11.95 -5.48
CA ALA A 69 -13.83 -12.25 -6.73
C ALA A 69 -14.72 -12.14 -7.98
N GLU A 70 -16.02 -12.33 -7.83
CA GLU A 70 -16.99 -12.30 -8.93
C GLU A 70 -17.70 -10.96 -9.05
N VAL A 71 -18.02 -10.34 -7.91
CA VAL A 71 -18.89 -9.15 -7.83
C VAL A 71 -18.10 -7.84 -7.78
N LEU A 72 -16.81 -7.89 -7.31
CA LEU A 72 -16.05 -6.66 -7.11
C LEU A 72 -15.63 -6.05 -8.44
N GLU A 73 -16.07 -4.81 -8.66
CA GLU A 73 -15.74 -4.01 -9.83
C GLU A 73 -14.93 -2.77 -9.45
N TYR A 74 -14.02 -2.41 -10.30
CA TYR A 74 -13.21 -1.19 -10.21
C TYR A 74 -13.58 -0.27 -11.34
N ASP A 75 -14.00 0.95 -11.03
CA ASP A 75 -14.28 1.94 -12.04
C ASP A 75 -13.12 2.94 -12.21
N THR A 76 -12.92 3.34 -13.43
CA THR A 76 -12.02 4.42 -13.81
C THR A 76 -12.79 5.41 -14.68
N TYR A 77 -12.52 6.70 -14.48
CA TYR A 77 -13.16 7.77 -15.21
C TYR A 77 -12.12 8.70 -15.83
N SER A 78 -12.16 8.86 -17.13
CA SER A 78 -11.21 9.69 -17.89
C SER A 78 -11.51 11.18 -17.86
N ARG A 79 -12.58 11.62 -17.19
CA ARG A 79 -13.12 12.99 -17.13
C ARG A 79 -13.73 13.52 -18.44
N TYR A 80 -13.94 12.66 -19.44
CA TYR A 80 -14.69 12.97 -20.65
C TYR A 80 -16.09 12.34 -20.61
N PRO A 81 -17.09 12.92 -21.28
CA PRO A 81 -18.41 12.30 -21.43
C PRO A 81 -18.26 10.86 -21.95
N GLY A 82 -18.94 9.89 -21.31
CA GLY A 82 -18.83 8.47 -21.66
C GLY A 82 -17.51 7.78 -21.27
N GLY A 83 -16.61 8.47 -20.58
CA GLY A 83 -15.27 7.96 -20.23
C GLY A 83 -15.20 7.02 -19.00
N ARG A 84 -16.33 6.56 -18.45
CA ARG A 84 -16.35 5.57 -17.37
C ARG A 84 -16.09 4.18 -17.93
N ARG A 85 -15.11 3.48 -17.31
CA ARG A 85 -14.79 2.08 -17.63
C ARG A 85 -14.83 1.24 -16.36
N LEU A 86 -15.47 0.08 -16.44
CA LEU A 86 -15.57 -0.89 -15.37
C LEU A 86 -14.62 -2.06 -15.65
N TYR A 87 -13.87 -2.45 -14.63
CA TYR A 87 -12.99 -3.62 -14.67
C TYR A 87 -13.38 -4.56 -13.54
N THR A 88 -13.55 -5.84 -13.85
CA THR A 88 -13.77 -6.86 -12.83
C THR A 88 -12.48 -7.10 -12.04
N TYR A 89 -12.62 -7.61 -10.81
CA TYR A 89 -11.47 -8.00 -9.98
C TYR A 89 -10.51 -8.94 -10.72
N ARG A 90 -11.03 -9.95 -11.41
CA ARG A 90 -10.22 -10.90 -12.19
C ARG A 90 -9.37 -10.21 -13.24
N THR A 91 -9.99 -9.36 -14.04
CA THR A 91 -9.28 -8.58 -15.06
C THR A 91 -8.20 -7.68 -14.50
N MET A 92 -8.44 -7.08 -13.33
CA MET A 92 -7.44 -6.25 -12.65
C MET A 92 -6.30 -7.08 -12.09
N LEU A 93 -6.58 -8.26 -11.53
CA LEU A 93 -5.57 -9.17 -10.98
C LEU A 93 -4.64 -9.71 -12.09
N GLU A 94 -5.17 -10.05 -13.24
CA GLU A 94 -4.40 -10.55 -14.38
C GLU A 94 -3.54 -9.48 -15.04
N LYS A 95 -4.12 -8.29 -15.30
CA LYS A 95 -3.44 -7.23 -16.04
C LYS A 95 -2.56 -6.34 -15.16
N HIS A 96 -3.07 -5.94 -14.01
CA HIS A 96 -2.44 -4.93 -13.14
C HIS A 96 -2.62 -5.25 -11.65
N PRO A 97 -2.06 -6.36 -11.14
CA PRO A 97 -2.19 -6.75 -9.74
C PRO A 97 -1.63 -5.68 -8.78
N GLU A 98 -0.59 -4.97 -9.21
CA GLU A 98 0.02 -3.88 -8.43
C GLU A 98 -0.98 -2.75 -8.16
N LYS A 99 -1.75 -2.33 -9.18
CA LYS A 99 -2.78 -1.30 -9.04
C LYS A 99 -3.91 -1.73 -8.11
N LEU A 100 -4.25 -3.01 -8.11
CA LEU A 100 -5.29 -3.55 -7.25
C LEU A 100 -4.91 -3.37 -5.77
N VAL A 101 -3.68 -3.73 -5.41
CA VAL A 101 -3.15 -3.58 -4.06
C VAL A 101 -2.96 -2.10 -3.71
N GLU A 102 -2.39 -1.31 -4.63
CA GLU A 102 -2.21 0.13 -4.46
C GLU A 102 -3.53 0.83 -4.14
N LEU A 103 -4.60 0.55 -4.89
CA LEU A 103 -5.93 1.13 -4.66
C LEU A 103 -6.49 0.76 -3.30
N ALA A 104 -6.29 -0.49 -2.84
CA ALA A 104 -6.73 -0.92 -1.53
C ALA A 104 -6.03 -0.12 -0.41
N VAL A 105 -4.71 0.02 -0.47
CA VAL A 105 -3.93 0.80 0.51
C VAL A 105 -4.24 2.29 0.40
N ARG A 106 -4.28 2.85 -0.80
CA ARG A 106 -4.58 4.26 -1.04
C ARG A 106 -5.92 4.69 -0.44
N ARG A 107 -6.94 3.84 -0.52
CA ARG A 107 -8.26 4.12 0.07
C ARG A 107 -8.25 4.12 1.60
N MET A 108 -7.25 3.51 2.23
CA MET A 108 -7.04 3.48 3.69
C MET A 108 -6.14 4.61 4.20
N LEU A 109 -5.41 5.28 3.30
CA LEU A 109 -4.57 6.43 3.63
C LEU A 109 -5.37 7.74 3.65
N PRO A 110 -4.87 8.78 4.35
CA PRO A 110 -5.48 10.11 4.33
C PRO A 110 -5.58 10.69 2.90
N LYS A 111 -6.68 11.35 2.58
CA LYS A 111 -6.92 11.99 1.27
C LYS A 111 -6.26 13.37 1.15
N SER A 112 -5.12 13.56 1.77
CA SER A 112 -4.37 14.81 1.83
C SER A 112 -3.13 14.77 0.93
N LYS A 113 -2.43 15.90 0.83
CA LYS A 113 -1.12 15.99 0.17
C LYS A 113 -0.11 15.01 0.79
N MET A 114 -0.11 14.93 2.14
CA MET A 114 0.71 14.00 2.90
C MET A 114 0.39 12.54 2.55
N GLY A 115 -0.88 12.17 2.44
CA GLY A 115 -1.27 10.80 2.06
C GLY A 115 -0.79 10.39 0.67
N ARG A 116 -0.66 11.33 -0.27
CA ARG A 116 -0.06 11.07 -1.59
C ARG A 116 1.45 10.84 -1.51
N ASN A 117 2.14 11.60 -0.66
CA ASN A 117 3.59 11.43 -0.44
C ASN A 117 3.87 10.08 0.23
N ILE A 118 3.12 9.75 1.28
CA ILE A 118 3.20 8.49 2.01
C ILE A 118 2.95 7.28 1.10
N LEU A 119 2.02 7.38 0.15
CA LEU A 119 1.78 6.31 -0.82
C LEU A 119 3.04 5.98 -1.65
N GLY A 120 3.94 6.94 -1.85
CA GLY A 120 5.24 6.73 -2.52
C GLY A 120 6.18 5.78 -1.77
N HIS A 121 5.99 5.55 -0.47
CA HIS A 121 6.74 4.57 0.32
C HIS A 121 6.33 3.12 0.02
N LEU A 122 5.19 2.91 -0.61
CA LEU A 122 4.72 1.60 -1.00
C LEU A 122 5.31 1.21 -2.36
N LYS A 123 6.01 0.08 -2.40
CA LYS A 123 6.57 -0.52 -3.60
C LYS A 123 5.92 -1.89 -3.80
N ILE A 124 5.32 -2.12 -4.96
CA ILE A 124 4.55 -3.34 -5.22
C ILE A 124 5.14 -4.03 -6.44
N TYR A 125 5.40 -5.33 -6.33
CA TYR A 125 5.95 -6.16 -7.38
C TYR A 125 5.07 -7.37 -7.64
N LYS A 126 4.89 -7.68 -8.91
CA LYS A 126 4.11 -8.82 -9.36
C LYS A 126 4.79 -10.15 -8.99
N GLY A 127 6.09 -10.23 -9.16
CA GLY A 127 6.91 -11.41 -8.86
C GLY A 127 7.58 -11.36 -7.49
N ASN A 128 8.59 -12.21 -7.33
CA ASN A 128 9.37 -12.37 -6.11
C ASN A 128 10.65 -11.52 -6.08
N GLU A 129 10.96 -10.81 -7.15
CA GLU A 129 12.19 -10.01 -7.27
C GLU A 129 11.90 -8.53 -7.08
N HIS A 130 12.84 -7.84 -6.41
CA HIS A 130 12.79 -6.39 -6.22
C HIS A 130 14.18 -5.76 -6.36
N PRO A 131 14.30 -4.52 -6.86
CA PRO A 131 15.59 -3.85 -7.08
C PRO A 131 16.16 -3.18 -5.81
N HIS A 132 15.50 -3.32 -4.64
CA HIS A 132 15.83 -2.60 -3.41
C HIS A 132 16.76 -3.39 -2.47
N GLN A 133 17.71 -4.17 -2.99
CA GLN A 133 18.66 -4.93 -2.17
C GLN A 133 19.61 -4.02 -1.38
N ALA A 134 20.01 -2.90 -1.97
CA ALA A 134 20.91 -1.94 -1.34
C ALA A 134 20.35 -1.33 -0.04
N GLN A 135 19.03 -1.26 0.12
CA GLN A 135 18.36 -0.76 1.32
C GLN A 135 18.27 -1.78 2.44
N GLN A 136 18.72 -3.03 2.22
CA GLN A 136 18.70 -4.12 3.21
C GLN A 136 17.33 -4.26 3.91
N PRO A 137 16.24 -4.48 3.16
CA PRO A 137 14.91 -4.55 3.73
C PRO A 137 14.76 -5.76 4.64
N LYS A 138 14.04 -5.59 5.76
CA LYS A 138 13.75 -6.64 6.74
C LYS A 138 12.50 -7.42 6.33
N GLU A 139 12.57 -8.74 6.33
CA GLU A 139 11.37 -9.56 6.12
C GLU A 139 10.41 -9.42 7.30
N MET A 140 9.14 -9.20 6.99
CA MET A 140 8.07 -9.09 7.97
C MET A 140 6.91 -10.02 7.57
N LYS A 141 6.51 -10.88 8.50
CA LYS A 141 5.27 -11.67 8.37
C LYS A 141 4.14 -10.91 9.06
N LEU A 142 3.02 -10.75 8.36
CA LEU A 142 1.84 -10.02 8.85
C LEU A 142 0.78 -10.93 9.48
#